data_4bef3f4b8011739d0c26a07a64c31b28
#
_entry.id   4bef3f4b8011739d0c26a07a64c31b28
#
_cell.length_a   1.000
_cell.length_b   1.000
_cell.length_c   1.000
_cell.angle_alpha   90.00
_cell.angle_beta   90.00
_cell.angle_gamma   90.00
#
_symmetry.space_group_name_H-M   'P 1'
#
loop_
_entity.id
_entity.type
_entity.pdbx_description
1 polymer ?
#
loop_
_entity_poly.entity_id
_entity_poly.type
_entity_poly.pdbx_seq_one_letter_code
_entity_poly.pdbx_strand_id
1 'polypeptide(L)'
;MVKEYKGSHSGEHGDGIVRSEFHKKMFGEKITNAFEEIKDTFDKKNLLNPGKIVRPYKSDDRSLMRYKSNYKSEDIKTNYDWSEWGNFSDAIEMCNNNGACRKLDSGVMCPSYRVTKEEKDLVRGRANTLRLALSNQLPKDSFVSKEMYETMELCVSCKACQRECPMSVDMAKMKSEFLSHYYKKFSMSIKDRVISNMPKLIWLLKIVSPIFNKIKNLPVISNIIRKFGYATEREMPTVQNQFPLKEIYKSQIKSENKVILFADTFNINFEIQNLMYSIKVLNKFGYEVIIPSFDNDNLKRPLCCGRTYISYGQLDKAEEELNRFVNYILVNGYYDMPIVGIE
;
A
#
# COMPACT_ATOMS: atom_id res chain seq x y z
N MET A 1 44.28 3.39 -19.81
CA MET A 1 43.42 4.29 -20.58
C MET A 1 43.43 5.72 -20.00
N VAL A 2 42.80 6.10 -18.89
CA VAL A 2 42.78 7.50 -18.40
C VAL A 2 44.18 8.07 -18.20
N LYS A 3 45.08 7.35 -17.54
CA LYS A 3 46.47 7.75 -17.30
C LYS A 3 47.28 7.87 -18.61
N GLU A 4 47.07 7.00 -19.57
CA GLU A 4 47.76 7.00 -20.89
C GLU A 4 47.44 8.28 -21.67
N TYR A 5 46.17 8.73 -21.57
CA TYR A 5 45.72 9.97 -22.21
C TYR A 5 45.91 11.22 -21.35
N LYS A 6 46.65 11.11 -20.22
CA LYS A 6 46.89 12.20 -19.26
C LYS A 6 45.61 12.85 -18.71
N GLY A 7 44.53 12.05 -18.62
CA GLY A 7 43.26 12.48 -18.07
C GLY A 7 43.25 12.50 -16.54
N SER A 8 42.30 13.18 -15.97
CA SER A 8 42.06 13.18 -14.53
C SER A 8 41.36 11.89 -14.07
N HIS A 9 41.78 11.36 -12.93
CA HIS A 9 41.13 10.20 -12.29
C HIS A 9 39.70 10.51 -11.85
N SER A 10 39.50 11.71 -11.31
CA SER A 10 38.20 12.28 -10.97
C SER A 10 38.18 13.72 -11.46
N GLY A 11 37.11 14.16 -12.11
CA GLY A 11 36.92 15.53 -12.51
C GLY A 11 36.65 16.44 -11.31
N GLU A 12 35.38 16.55 -10.93
CA GLU A 12 34.88 17.37 -9.82
C GLU A 12 34.37 16.56 -8.64
N HIS A 13 34.02 15.28 -8.88
CA HIS A 13 33.49 14.37 -7.85
C HIS A 13 34.66 13.66 -7.17
N GLY A 14 34.64 13.53 -5.83
CA GLY A 14 35.69 12.80 -5.10
C GLY A 14 35.78 11.32 -5.51
N ASP A 15 36.93 10.70 -5.26
CA ASP A 15 37.21 9.31 -5.68
C ASP A 15 36.39 8.28 -4.90
N GLY A 16 36.12 8.55 -3.60
CA GLY A 16 35.29 7.70 -2.77
C GLY A 16 35.71 6.23 -2.76
N ILE A 17 34.74 5.35 -2.68
CA ILE A 17 34.97 3.89 -2.71
C ILE A 17 35.20 3.40 -4.13
N VAL A 18 34.52 3.96 -5.11
CA VAL A 18 34.47 3.43 -6.49
C VAL A 18 35.80 3.58 -7.25
N ARG A 19 36.56 4.64 -6.95
CA ARG A 19 37.79 4.96 -7.68
C ARG A 19 39.08 4.72 -6.91
N SER A 20 38.99 4.68 -5.58
CA SER A 20 40.16 4.63 -4.70
C SER A 20 41.06 3.39 -4.93
N GLU A 21 40.50 2.26 -5.31
CA GLU A 21 41.30 1.05 -5.60
C GLU A 21 42.32 1.25 -6.75
N PHE A 22 42.06 2.25 -7.60
CA PHE A 22 42.93 2.55 -8.75
C PHE A 22 43.99 3.63 -8.45
N HIS A 23 44.03 4.19 -7.23
CA HIS A 23 44.96 5.25 -6.84
C HIS A 23 46.43 4.84 -7.09
N LYS A 24 46.81 3.63 -6.67
CA LYS A 24 48.17 3.14 -6.86
C LYS A 24 48.52 3.07 -8.37
N LYS A 25 47.60 2.69 -9.23
CA LYS A 25 47.76 2.66 -10.68
C LYS A 25 47.83 4.07 -11.26
N MET A 26 47.05 5.00 -10.71
CA MET A 26 46.97 6.38 -11.23
C MET A 26 48.17 7.24 -10.76
N PHE A 27 48.42 7.28 -9.46
CA PHE A 27 49.38 8.19 -8.84
C PHE A 27 50.73 7.56 -8.51
N GLY A 28 50.81 6.24 -8.52
CA GLY A 28 52.01 5.49 -8.16
C GLY A 28 52.10 5.24 -6.64
N GLU A 29 53.02 4.36 -6.30
CA GLU A 29 53.20 3.84 -4.95
C GLU A 29 53.63 4.91 -3.93
N LYS A 30 54.55 5.78 -4.33
CA LYS A 30 55.07 6.83 -3.46
C LYS A 30 53.99 7.79 -2.95
N ILE A 31 53.09 8.20 -3.85
CA ILE A 31 52.02 9.13 -3.48
C ILE A 31 50.92 8.42 -2.65
N THR A 32 50.61 7.18 -3.01
CA THR A 32 49.59 6.42 -2.23
C THR A 32 50.07 6.11 -0.81
N ASN A 33 51.39 5.82 -0.65
CA ASN A 33 51.96 5.65 0.69
C ASN A 33 51.93 6.94 1.50
N ALA A 34 52.19 8.10 0.88
CA ALA A 34 52.06 9.38 1.57
C ALA A 34 50.60 9.65 2.01
N PHE A 35 49.56 9.25 1.22
CA PHE A 35 48.18 9.33 1.67
C PHE A 35 47.89 8.46 2.92
N GLU A 36 48.49 7.26 2.97
CA GLU A 36 48.39 6.37 4.13
C GLU A 36 49.07 6.97 5.37
N GLU A 37 50.26 7.53 5.23
CA GLU A 37 50.97 8.20 6.33
C GLU A 37 50.17 9.38 6.90
N ILE A 38 49.55 10.20 6.04
CA ILE A 38 48.67 11.29 6.47
C ILE A 38 47.48 10.72 7.22
N LYS A 39 46.83 9.72 6.67
CA LYS A 39 45.69 9.08 7.32
C LYS A 39 46.04 8.55 8.71
N ASP A 40 47.15 7.83 8.82
CA ASP A 40 47.56 7.21 10.08
C ASP A 40 48.05 8.24 11.12
N THR A 41 48.49 9.41 10.67
CA THR A 41 48.85 10.52 11.57
C THR A 41 47.59 11.06 12.28
N PHE A 42 46.48 11.24 11.54
CA PHE A 42 45.25 11.81 12.08
C PHE A 42 44.27 10.78 12.64
N ASP A 43 44.33 9.54 12.15
CA ASP A 43 43.37 8.47 12.51
C ASP A 43 44.06 7.12 12.72
N LYS A 44 44.89 7.06 13.75
CA LYS A 44 45.70 5.86 14.11
C LYS A 44 44.84 4.59 14.26
N LYS A 45 43.57 4.72 14.65
CA LYS A 45 42.64 3.59 14.84
C LYS A 45 41.82 3.27 13.62
N ASN A 46 41.99 4.01 12.52
CA ASN A 46 41.24 3.85 11.26
C ASN A 46 39.70 3.81 11.50
N LEU A 47 39.19 4.73 12.33
CA LEU A 47 37.76 4.83 12.66
C LEU A 47 37.00 5.71 11.67
N LEU A 48 37.65 6.69 11.06
CA LEU A 48 37.03 7.68 10.19
C LEU A 48 37.02 7.19 8.74
N ASN A 49 35.85 6.80 8.24
CA ASN A 49 35.67 6.34 6.84
C ASN A 49 36.70 5.29 6.40
N PRO A 50 36.81 4.12 7.05
CA PRO A 50 37.75 3.08 6.65
C PRO A 50 37.47 2.60 5.22
N GLY A 51 38.53 2.21 4.51
CA GLY A 51 38.43 1.69 3.13
C GLY A 51 38.11 2.75 2.06
N LYS A 52 38.22 4.05 2.39
CA LYS A 52 38.09 5.15 1.42
C LYS A 52 39.43 5.87 1.23
N ILE A 53 39.83 6.15 0.03
CA ILE A 53 41.06 6.83 -0.39
C ILE A 53 42.30 6.00 -0.09
N VAL A 54 42.51 5.61 1.15
CA VAL A 54 43.61 4.76 1.62
C VAL A 54 43.13 3.37 1.99
N ARG A 55 43.95 2.35 1.69
CA ARG A 55 43.60 0.94 1.91
C ARG A 55 42.19 0.63 1.42
N PRO A 56 41.84 0.98 0.16
CA PRO A 56 40.48 0.90 -0.32
C PRO A 56 40.00 -0.54 -0.48
N TYR A 57 38.69 -0.72 -0.29
CA TYR A 57 38.03 -1.96 -0.72
C TYR A 57 38.12 -2.08 -2.25
N LYS A 58 38.00 -3.30 -2.75
CA LYS A 58 37.85 -3.52 -4.20
C LYS A 58 36.44 -3.14 -4.63
N SER A 59 36.27 -2.65 -5.84
CA SER A 59 34.96 -2.25 -6.37
C SER A 59 33.98 -3.43 -6.52
N ASP A 60 34.49 -4.64 -6.61
CA ASP A 60 33.73 -5.90 -6.70
C ASP A 60 33.54 -6.60 -5.34
N ASP A 61 33.99 -5.98 -4.23
CA ASP A 61 33.80 -6.51 -2.88
C ASP A 61 32.33 -6.43 -2.47
N ARG A 62 31.68 -7.59 -2.34
CA ARG A 62 30.28 -7.73 -1.95
C ARG A 62 30.04 -7.88 -0.45
N SER A 63 31.08 -7.87 0.38
CA SER A 63 30.99 -8.09 1.82
C SER A 63 30.09 -7.09 2.52
N LEU A 64 30.07 -5.83 2.04
CA LEU A 64 29.26 -4.73 2.58
C LEU A 64 28.06 -4.37 1.69
N MET A 65 27.82 -5.10 0.61
CA MET A 65 26.64 -4.85 -0.24
C MET A 65 25.35 -5.34 0.40
N ARG A 66 24.25 -4.69 0.03
CA ARG A 66 22.89 -5.11 0.42
C ARG A 66 22.59 -6.54 -0.01
N TYR A 67 23.02 -6.91 -1.22
CA TYR A 67 22.86 -8.24 -1.80
C TYR A 67 24.25 -8.92 -1.86
N LYS A 68 24.47 -9.87 -0.95
CA LYS A 68 25.70 -10.67 -0.94
C LYS A 68 25.68 -11.71 -2.05
N SER A 69 26.84 -12.34 -2.34
CA SER A 69 26.95 -13.37 -3.39
C SER A 69 26.02 -14.58 -3.20
N ASN A 70 25.68 -14.90 -1.95
CA ASN A 70 24.78 -15.99 -1.58
C ASN A 70 23.34 -15.52 -1.32
N TYR A 71 23.00 -14.30 -1.68
CA TYR A 71 21.65 -13.77 -1.50
C TYR A 71 20.63 -14.58 -2.29
N LYS A 72 19.59 -15.03 -1.60
CA LYS A 72 18.43 -15.71 -2.19
C LYS A 72 17.21 -15.23 -1.44
N SER A 73 16.14 -15.00 -2.16
CA SER A 73 14.81 -14.75 -1.61
C SER A 73 13.93 -15.97 -1.81
N GLU A 74 13.00 -16.18 -0.87
CA GLU A 74 11.99 -17.22 -0.98
C GLU A 74 10.91 -16.77 -1.95
N ASP A 75 10.53 -17.67 -2.85
CA ASP A 75 9.35 -17.52 -3.68
C ASP A 75 8.16 -18.17 -2.96
N ILE A 76 7.23 -17.34 -2.48
CA ILE A 76 6.04 -17.81 -1.76
C ILE A 76 4.85 -17.85 -2.72
N LYS A 77 3.94 -18.78 -2.50
CA LYS A 77 2.67 -18.83 -3.25
C LYS A 77 1.84 -17.58 -2.91
N THR A 78 1.57 -16.74 -3.88
CA THR A 78 0.83 -15.48 -3.73
C THR A 78 -0.61 -15.60 -4.22
N ASN A 79 -1.47 -14.67 -3.77
CA ASN A 79 -2.85 -14.56 -4.26
C ASN A 79 -2.94 -13.53 -5.40
N TYR A 80 -2.08 -12.51 -5.40
CA TYR A 80 -1.96 -11.58 -6.51
C TYR A 80 -0.96 -12.05 -7.53
N ASP A 81 -1.16 -11.63 -8.77
CA ASP A 81 -0.16 -11.71 -9.82
C ASP A 81 0.94 -10.65 -9.58
N TRP A 82 2.18 -11.12 -9.51
CA TRP A 82 3.41 -10.33 -9.34
C TRP A 82 4.37 -10.51 -10.50
N SER A 83 3.93 -11.14 -11.59
CA SER A 83 4.75 -11.48 -12.76
C SER A 83 5.40 -10.25 -13.44
N GLU A 84 4.78 -9.06 -13.33
CA GLU A 84 5.35 -7.80 -13.81
C GLU A 84 6.77 -7.53 -13.23
N TRP A 85 7.01 -7.98 -11.98
CA TRP A 85 8.30 -7.84 -11.31
C TRP A 85 9.11 -9.15 -11.27
N GLY A 86 8.59 -10.25 -11.81
CA GLY A 86 9.10 -11.59 -11.68
C GLY A 86 8.36 -12.40 -10.61
N ASN A 87 8.42 -11.94 -9.35
CA ASN A 87 7.68 -12.53 -8.23
C ASN A 87 7.44 -11.48 -7.11
N PHE A 88 6.87 -11.91 -6.00
CA PHE A 88 6.56 -11.04 -4.86
C PHE A 88 7.83 -10.46 -4.20
N SER A 89 8.88 -11.27 -4.06
CA SER A 89 10.15 -10.82 -3.48
C SER A 89 10.81 -9.75 -4.35
N ASP A 90 10.81 -9.92 -5.65
CA ASP A 90 11.33 -8.94 -6.60
C ASP A 90 10.56 -7.62 -6.54
N ALA A 91 9.23 -7.69 -6.44
CA ALA A 91 8.40 -6.50 -6.25
C ALA A 91 8.75 -5.73 -4.96
N ILE A 92 9.04 -6.43 -3.86
CA ILE A 92 9.49 -5.82 -2.60
C ILE A 92 10.87 -5.16 -2.79
N GLU A 93 11.76 -5.79 -3.53
CA GLU A 93 13.12 -5.33 -3.79
C GLU A 93 13.20 -4.11 -4.70
N MET A 94 12.11 -3.74 -5.38
CA MET A 94 12.01 -2.46 -6.09
C MET A 94 12.29 -1.25 -5.19
N CYS A 95 12.15 -1.38 -3.87
CA CYS A 95 12.56 -0.33 -2.95
C CYS A 95 14.08 -0.15 -2.93
N ASN A 96 14.58 0.85 -3.65
CA ASN A 96 16.01 1.19 -3.74
C ASN A 96 16.52 2.07 -2.60
N ASN A 97 15.75 2.28 -1.53
CA ASN A 97 16.10 3.07 -0.36
C ASN A 97 16.32 4.57 -0.59
N ASN A 98 15.83 5.16 -1.69
CA ASN A 98 15.98 6.59 -1.97
C ASN A 98 15.40 7.54 -0.91
N GLY A 99 14.47 7.06 -0.07
CA GLY A 99 13.92 7.81 1.04
C GLY A 99 12.84 8.84 0.67
N ALA A 100 12.33 8.86 -0.56
CA ALA A 100 11.24 9.75 -0.96
C ALA A 100 10.01 9.65 -0.04
N CYS A 101 9.79 8.48 0.57
CA CYS A 101 8.72 8.26 1.54
C CYS A 101 8.89 8.98 2.89
N ARG A 102 10.02 9.63 3.14
CA ARG A 102 10.27 10.44 4.36
C ARG A 102 9.89 11.91 4.22
N LYS A 103 9.44 12.34 3.05
CA LYS A 103 9.02 13.73 2.82
C LYS A 103 7.90 14.14 3.78
N LEU A 104 8.00 15.35 4.33
CA LEU A 104 7.03 15.91 5.25
C LEU A 104 6.31 17.13 4.68
N ASP A 105 6.88 17.73 3.66
CA ASP A 105 6.49 19.01 3.05
C ASP A 105 5.43 18.84 1.97
N SER A 106 5.62 17.94 1.04
CA SER A 106 4.74 17.75 -0.13
C SER A 106 4.21 16.33 -0.25
N GLY A 107 3.11 16.17 -1.00
CA GLY A 107 2.47 14.88 -1.22
C GLY A 107 1.75 14.34 0.03
N VAL A 108 1.31 13.08 -0.03
CA VAL A 108 0.56 12.41 1.05
C VAL A 108 1.22 11.14 1.56
N MET A 109 2.27 10.67 0.92
CA MET A 109 3.04 9.48 1.33
C MET A 109 3.95 9.83 2.52
N CYS A 110 4.11 9.05 3.55
CA CYS A 110 3.28 8.04 4.18
C CYS A 110 2.54 8.69 5.36
N PRO A 111 1.22 8.60 5.48
CA PRO A 111 0.49 9.24 6.59
C PRO A 111 0.94 8.77 7.97
N SER A 112 1.20 7.47 8.14
CA SER A 112 1.70 6.92 9.40
C SER A 112 3.03 7.52 9.82
N TYR A 113 4.00 7.60 8.92
CA TYR A 113 5.31 8.20 9.22
C TYR A 113 5.20 9.70 9.56
N ARG A 114 4.30 10.43 8.91
CA ARG A 114 4.09 11.87 9.21
C ARG A 114 3.72 12.10 10.67
N VAL A 115 3.06 11.13 11.30
CA VAL A 115 2.67 11.17 12.72
C VAL A 115 3.76 10.60 13.61
N THR A 116 4.21 9.38 13.35
CA THR A 116 5.11 8.64 14.26
C THR A 116 6.58 9.04 14.12
N LYS A 117 7.03 9.45 12.94
CA LYS A 117 8.44 9.67 12.58
C LYS A 117 9.31 8.40 12.65
N GLU A 118 8.69 7.24 12.81
CA GLU A 118 9.36 5.96 12.93
C GLU A 118 9.62 5.34 11.56
N GLU A 119 10.85 4.87 11.31
CA GLU A 119 11.25 4.27 10.03
C GLU A 119 10.39 3.05 9.65
N LYS A 120 9.95 2.25 10.63
CA LYS A 120 9.07 1.10 10.41
C LYS A 120 7.72 1.48 9.78
N ASP A 121 7.28 2.73 9.96
CA ASP A 121 5.95 3.19 9.57
C ASP A 121 5.90 3.83 8.17
N LEU A 122 6.97 3.69 7.39
CA LEU A 122 7.01 4.15 6.01
C LEU A 122 7.28 3.01 5.02
N VAL A 123 7.12 3.30 3.73
CA VAL A 123 7.27 2.30 2.64
C VAL A 123 8.62 1.61 2.70
N ARG A 124 9.72 2.37 2.84
CA ARG A 124 11.07 1.83 2.89
C ARG A 124 11.27 0.86 4.05
N GLY A 125 10.85 1.24 5.26
CA GLY A 125 10.94 0.38 6.44
C GLY A 125 10.19 -0.93 6.24
N ARG A 126 8.92 -0.85 5.83
CA ARG A 126 8.07 -2.02 5.57
C ARG A 126 8.64 -2.92 4.47
N ALA A 127 9.06 -2.35 3.34
CA ALA A 127 9.65 -3.11 2.25
C ALA A 127 10.94 -3.82 2.68
N ASN A 128 11.82 -3.13 3.41
CA ASN A 128 13.04 -3.77 3.92
C ASN A 128 12.76 -4.87 4.95
N THR A 129 11.78 -4.70 5.83
CA THR A 129 11.42 -5.75 6.80
C THR A 129 10.88 -7.00 6.08
N LEU A 130 10.01 -6.82 5.07
CA LEU A 130 9.54 -7.92 4.22
C LEU A 130 10.70 -8.61 3.49
N ARG A 131 11.59 -7.83 2.87
CA ARG A 131 12.77 -8.35 2.18
C ARG A 131 13.66 -9.17 3.11
N LEU A 132 13.95 -8.66 4.29
CA LEU A 132 14.80 -9.35 5.27
C LEU A 132 14.16 -10.67 5.73
N ALA A 133 12.85 -10.70 5.89
CA ALA A 133 12.13 -11.91 6.24
C ALA A 133 12.17 -12.96 5.11
N LEU A 134 11.89 -12.56 3.87
CA LEU A 134 11.87 -13.46 2.72
C LEU A 134 13.27 -13.88 2.23
N SER A 135 14.32 -13.17 2.62
CA SER A 135 15.71 -13.55 2.33
C SER A 135 16.41 -14.29 3.48
N ASN A 136 15.67 -14.78 4.44
CA ASN A 136 16.18 -15.52 5.60
C ASN A 136 17.23 -14.76 6.42
N GLN A 137 17.19 -13.41 6.41
CA GLN A 137 18.03 -12.56 7.22
C GLN A 137 17.40 -12.22 8.58
N LEU A 138 16.13 -12.56 8.77
CA LEU A 138 15.42 -12.59 10.05
C LEU A 138 15.19 -14.05 10.48
N PRO A 139 14.82 -14.30 11.74
CA PRO A 139 14.47 -15.64 12.20
C PRO A 139 13.43 -16.31 11.31
N LYS A 140 13.45 -17.65 11.28
CA LYS A 140 12.48 -18.45 10.53
C LYS A 140 11.04 -18.03 10.88
N ASP A 141 10.16 -18.03 9.90
CA ASP A 141 8.75 -17.64 10.02
C ASP A 141 8.50 -16.14 10.31
N SER A 142 9.53 -15.27 10.26
CA SER A 142 9.38 -13.83 10.49
C SER A 142 8.43 -13.17 9.49
N PHE A 143 8.29 -13.73 8.28
CA PHE A 143 7.31 -13.22 7.32
C PHE A 143 5.88 -13.28 7.88
N VAL A 144 5.53 -14.34 8.60
CA VAL A 144 4.21 -14.51 9.22
C VAL A 144 4.35 -14.45 10.74
N SER A 145 4.70 -13.28 11.27
CA SER A 145 4.90 -13.03 12.70
C SER A 145 4.08 -11.84 13.19
N LYS A 146 3.95 -11.70 14.51
CA LYS A 146 3.26 -10.55 15.12
C LYS A 146 4.05 -9.25 14.93
N GLU A 147 5.36 -9.31 14.97
CA GLU A 147 6.25 -8.17 14.77
C GLU A 147 6.14 -7.63 13.33
N MET A 148 5.99 -8.53 12.36
CA MET A 148 5.70 -8.13 10.99
C MET A 148 4.32 -7.48 10.88
N TYR A 149 3.32 -8.02 11.58
CA TYR A 149 1.98 -7.42 11.62
C TYR A 149 2.03 -6.00 12.20
N GLU A 150 2.72 -5.78 13.33
CA GLU A 150 2.92 -4.45 13.93
C GLU A 150 3.60 -3.47 12.95
N THR A 151 4.58 -3.96 12.17
CA THR A 151 5.23 -3.16 11.12
C THR A 151 4.24 -2.73 10.03
N MET A 152 3.27 -3.58 9.69
CA MET A 152 2.27 -3.32 8.65
C MET A 152 1.02 -2.59 9.15
N GLU A 153 0.71 -2.68 10.45
CA GLU A 153 -0.57 -2.28 11.02
C GLU A 153 -0.95 -0.83 10.68
N LEU A 154 -0.05 0.12 10.90
CA LEU A 154 -0.30 1.54 10.67
C LEU A 154 -0.35 1.95 9.19
N CYS A 155 -0.11 1.04 8.25
CA CYS A 155 -0.33 1.34 6.84
C CYS A 155 -1.83 1.42 6.55
N VAL A 156 -2.32 2.61 6.22
CA VAL A 156 -3.75 2.86 5.92
C VAL A 156 -4.14 2.50 4.47
N SER A 157 -3.26 1.86 3.73
CA SER A 157 -3.48 1.42 2.34
C SER A 157 -3.96 2.54 1.39
N CYS A 158 -3.48 3.76 1.59
CA CYS A 158 -3.86 4.94 0.78
C CYS A 158 -3.33 4.93 -0.65
N LYS A 159 -2.45 3.98 -1.01
CA LYS A 159 -1.80 3.84 -2.33
C LYS A 159 -0.97 5.04 -2.81
N ALA A 160 -0.77 6.07 -1.99
CA ALA A 160 0.09 7.20 -2.35
C ALA A 160 1.50 6.77 -2.75
N CYS A 161 2.03 5.71 -2.12
CA CYS A 161 3.34 5.17 -2.45
C CYS A 161 3.46 4.68 -3.90
N GLN A 162 2.45 4.03 -4.46
CA GLN A 162 2.46 3.61 -5.86
C GLN A 162 2.65 4.80 -6.82
N ARG A 163 2.08 5.96 -6.47
CA ARG A 163 2.12 7.17 -7.31
C ARG A 163 3.31 8.08 -7.02
N GLU A 164 3.67 8.24 -5.75
CA GLU A 164 4.68 9.23 -5.32
C GLU A 164 6.08 8.63 -5.15
N CYS A 165 6.21 7.29 -5.04
CA CYS A 165 7.51 6.65 -4.96
C CYS A 165 8.14 6.59 -6.35
N PRO A 166 9.40 7.05 -6.55
CA PRO A 166 10.08 6.96 -7.83
C PRO A 166 10.22 5.53 -8.38
N MET A 167 10.13 4.54 -7.50
CA MET A 167 10.17 3.11 -7.83
C MET A 167 8.79 2.47 -7.85
N SER A 168 7.71 3.24 -7.77
CA SER A 168 6.30 2.79 -7.81
C SER A 168 5.96 1.63 -6.86
N VAL A 169 6.59 1.59 -5.68
CA VAL A 169 6.36 0.52 -4.69
C VAL A 169 4.92 0.57 -4.18
N ASP A 170 4.10 -0.44 -4.48
CA ASP A 170 2.72 -0.55 -3.97
C ASP A 170 2.67 -1.29 -2.63
N MET A 171 2.96 -0.58 -1.54
CA MET A 171 2.90 -1.13 -0.20
C MET A 171 1.49 -1.55 0.21
N ALA A 172 0.44 -0.97 -0.37
CA ALA A 172 -0.94 -1.36 -0.07
C ALA A 172 -1.25 -2.77 -0.61
N LYS A 173 -0.80 -3.09 -1.83
CA LYS A 173 -0.91 -4.43 -2.43
C LYS A 173 -0.06 -5.43 -1.64
N MET A 174 1.19 -5.06 -1.27
CA MET A 174 2.08 -5.90 -0.46
C MET A 174 1.51 -6.19 0.93
N LYS A 175 0.93 -5.19 1.61
CA LYS A 175 0.26 -5.39 2.90
C LYS A 175 -0.92 -6.37 2.79
N SER A 176 -1.72 -6.23 1.75
CA SER A 176 -2.87 -7.11 1.53
C SER A 176 -2.44 -8.56 1.29
N GLU A 177 -1.38 -8.77 0.50
CA GLU A 177 -0.78 -10.09 0.32
C GLU A 177 -0.26 -10.66 1.65
N PHE A 178 0.53 -9.89 2.39
CA PHE A 178 1.01 -10.27 3.71
C PHE A 178 -0.13 -10.68 4.66
N LEU A 179 -1.19 -9.87 4.76
CA LEU A 179 -2.33 -10.14 5.64
C LEU A 179 -3.06 -11.42 5.26
N SER A 180 -3.11 -11.78 3.97
CA SER A 180 -3.71 -13.04 3.53
C SER A 180 -2.97 -14.25 4.08
N HIS A 181 -1.65 -14.18 4.19
CA HIS A 181 -0.81 -15.22 4.81
C HIS A 181 -0.91 -15.17 6.34
N TYR A 182 -0.90 -13.98 6.92
CA TYR A 182 -0.98 -13.78 8.37
C TYR A 182 -2.26 -14.39 8.95
N TYR A 183 -3.41 -14.11 8.37
CA TYR A 183 -4.69 -14.60 8.85
C TYR A 183 -4.98 -16.08 8.54
N LYS A 184 -4.13 -16.75 7.77
CA LYS A 184 -4.12 -18.23 7.70
C LYS A 184 -3.51 -18.87 8.96
N LYS A 185 -2.59 -18.17 9.63
CA LYS A 185 -1.91 -18.63 10.86
C LYS A 185 -2.54 -18.07 12.13
N PHE A 186 -2.99 -16.84 12.12
CA PHE A 186 -3.54 -16.13 13.28
C PHE A 186 -5.01 -15.78 13.08
N SER A 187 -5.80 -15.85 14.15
CA SER A 187 -7.21 -15.46 14.11
C SER A 187 -7.35 -13.95 14.01
N MET A 188 -8.27 -13.52 13.16
CA MET A 188 -8.65 -12.11 13.02
C MET A 188 -9.40 -11.63 14.27
N SER A 189 -9.13 -10.40 14.73
CA SER A 189 -9.87 -9.78 15.83
C SER A 189 -11.38 -9.66 15.51
N ILE A 190 -12.24 -9.60 16.53
CA ILE A 190 -13.68 -9.42 16.34
C ILE A 190 -13.96 -8.11 15.58
N LYS A 191 -13.25 -7.02 15.95
CA LYS A 191 -13.34 -5.73 15.27
C LYS A 191 -13.06 -5.86 13.78
N ASP A 192 -11.92 -6.44 13.42
CA ASP A 192 -11.48 -6.57 12.03
C ASP A 192 -12.42 -7.48 11.24
N ARG A 193 -12.94 -8.54 11.89
CA ARG A 193 -13.92 -9.44 11.28
C ARG A 193 -15.24 -8.73 10.98
N VAL A 194 -15.70 -7.86 11.88
CA VAL A 194 -16.92 -7.06 11.65
C VAL A 194 -16.69 -6.05 10.54
N ILE A 195 -15.59 -5.28 10.58
CA ILE A 195 -15.30 -4.27 9.57
C ILE A 195 -15.11 -4.90 8.20
N SER A 196 -14.31 -5.96 8.10
CA SER A 196 -14.04 -6.62 6.81
C SER A 196 -15.31 -7.21 6.17
N ASN A 197 -16.26 -7.70 6.99
CA ASN A 197 -17.52 -8.24 6.51
C ASN A 197 -18.66 -7.19 6.46
N MET A 198 -18.36 -5.91 6.61
CA MET A 198 -19.36 -4.85 6.55
C MET A 198 -20.29 -4.96 5.32
N PRO A 199 -19.80 -5.27 4.10
CA PRO A 199 -20.69 -5.43 2.94
C PRO A 199 -21.77 -6.49 3.10
N LYS A 200 -21.50 -7.53 3.88
CA LYS A 200 -22.48 -8.59 4.19
C LYS A 200 -23.35 -8.25 5.41
N LEU A 201 -22.84 -7.49 6.37
CA LEU A 201 -23.52 -7.20 7.63
C LEU A 201 -24.41 -5.95 7.57
N ILE A 202 -24.16 -5.04 6.64
CA ILE A 202 -24.82 -3.73 6.60
C ILE A 202 -26.35 -3.84 6.45
N TRP A 203 -26.84 -4.85 5.75
CA TRP A 203 -28.27 -5.04 5.60
C TRP A 203 -28.97 -5.37 6.94
N LEU A 204 -28.28 -6.09 7.84
CA LEU A 204 -28.76 -6.33 9.21
C LEU A 204 -28.79 -5.02 10.00
N LEU A 205 -27.76 -4.19 9.86
CA LEU A 205 -27.70 -2.88 10.48
C LEU A 205 -28.84 -1.97 9.99
N LYS A 206 -29.29 -2.09 8.76
CA LYS A 206 -30.44 -1.34 8.24
C LYS A 206 -31.72 -1.62 9.03
N ILE A 207 -31.97 -2.88 9.39
CA ILE A 207 -33.19 -3.29 10.15
C ILE A 207 -33.20 -2.62 11.52
N VAL A 208 -32.06 -2.53 12.19
CA VAL A 208 -31.90 -1.94 13.51
C VAL A 208 -31.49 -0.46 13.49
N SER A 209 -31.27 0.11 12.32
CA SER A 209 -30.74 1.46 12.16
C SER A 209 -31.57 2.56 12.84
N PRO A 210 -32.93 2.53 12.89
CA PRO A 210 -33.70 3.57 13.58
C PRO A 210 -33.37 3.62 15.07
N ILE A 211 -33.15 2.47 15.68
CA ILE A 211 -32.79 2.37 17.10
C ILE A 211 -31.30 2.70 17.25
N PHE A 212 -30.44 2.07 16.45
CA PHE A 212 -28.99 2.28 16.47
C PHE A 212 -28.62 3.77 16.32
N ASN A 213 -29.19 4.47 15.35
CA ASN A 213 -28.92 5.89 15.11
C ASN A 213 -29.30 6.80 16.29
N LYS A 214 -30.28 6.39 17.08
CA LYS A 214 -30.68 7.14 18.29
C LYS A 214 -29.76 6.90 19.49
N ILE A 215 -29.25 5.68 19.62
CA ILE A 215 -28.47 5.28 20.81
C ILE A 215 -26.95 5.31 20.61
N LYS A 216 -26.46 5.38 19.35
CA LYS A 216 -25.03 5.27 19.02
C LYS A 216 -24.12 6.26 19.77
N ASN A 217 -24.64 7.46 20.10
CA ASN A 217 -23.90 8.51 20.79
C ASN A 217 -24.11 8.48 22.33
N LEU A 218 -24.84 7.51 22.87
CA LEU A 218 -24.97 7.39 24.31
C LEU A 218 -23.65 6.97 24.96
N PRO A 219 -23.27 7.55 26.12
CA PRO A 219 -21.99 7.25 26.79
C PRO A 219 -21.79 5.75 27.07
N VAL A 220 -22.85 5.03 27.42
CA VAL A 220 -22.79 3.58 27.65
C VAL A 220 -22.40 2.83 26.37
N ILE A 221 -23.02 3.18 25.25
CA ILE A 221 -22.74 2.56 23.95
C ILE A 221 -21.30 2.92 23.51
N SER A 222 -20.90 4.18 23.64
CA SER A 222 -19.52 4.60 23.34
C SER A 222 -18.48 3.83 24.16
N ASN A 223 -18.74 3.59 25.44
CA ASN A 223 -17.84 2.80 26.29
C ASN A 223 -17.77 1.31 25.87
N ILE A 224 -18.88 0.72 25.45
CA ILE A 224 -18.91 -0.64 24.91
C ILE A 224 -18.11 -0.70 23.61
N ILE A 225 -18.35 0.23 22.67
CA ILE A 225 -17.67 0.31 21.37
C ILE A 225 -16.16 0.49 21.56
N ARG A 226 -15.75 1.32 22.54
CA ARG A 226 -14.33 1.52 22.90
C ARG A 226 -13.67 0.22 23.38
N LYS A 227 -14.36 -0.60 24.19
CA LYS A 227 -13.84 -1.91 24.63
C LYS A 227 -13.57 -2.87 23.47
N PHE A 228 -14.28 -2.72 22.36
CA PHE A 228 -14.03 -3.46 21.12
C PHE A 228 -12.95 -2.83 20.24
N GLY A 229 -12.26 -1.78 20.73
CA GLY A 229 -11.13 -1.15 20.04
C GLY A 229 -11.50 -0.14 18.94
N TYR A 230 -12.73 0.39 18.96
CA TYR A 230 -13.13 1.48 18.07
C TYR A 230 -12.85 2.84 18.71
N ALA A 231 -12.40 3.80 17.89
CA ALA A 231 -12.25 5.18 18.30
C ALA A 231 -13.63 5.82 18.57
N THR A 232 -13.78 6.45 19.71
CA THR A 232 -15.03 7.11 20.13
C THR A 232 -14.93 8.63 20.11
N GLU A 233 -13.77 9.15 19.72
CA GLU A 233 -13.49 10.58 19.53
C GLU A 233 -14.16 11.14 18.27
N ARG A 234 -14.62 10.26 17.38
CA ARG A 234 -15.39 10.60 16.18
C ARG A 234 -16.79 10.04 16.30
N GLU A 235 -17.75 10.78 15.77
CA GLU A 235 -19.12 10.30 15.69
C GLU A 235 -19.21 9.06 14.79
N MET A 236 -19.99 8.08 15.25
CA MET A 236 -20.33 6.93 14.43
C MET A 236 -21.19 7.36 13.24
N PRO A 237 -20.93 6.84 12.04
CA PRO A 237 -21.70 7.20 10.86
C PRO A 237 -23.17 6.84 11.05
N THR A 238 -24.06 7.63 10.44
CA THR A 238 -25.51 7.38 10.47
C THR A 238 -25.85 6.37 9.38
N VAL A 239 -26.44 5.25 9.78
CA VAL A 239 -26.87 4.22 8.85
C VAL A 239 -28.19 4.64 8.19
N GLN A 240 -28.21 4.66 6.86
CA GLN A 240 -29.42 4.95 6.08
C GLN A 240 -30.38 3.74 6.18
N ASN A 241 -31.59 3.98 6.66
CA ASN A 241 -32.60 2.94 6.80
C ASN A 241 -33.44 2.72 5.54
N GLN A 242 -33.53 3.75 4.69
CA GLN A 242 -34.24 3.66 3.42
C GLN A 242 -33.39 4.19 2.27
N PHE A 243 -33.51 3.56 1.12
CA PHE A 243 -32.91 4.02 -0.09
C PHE A 243 -33.95 4.82 -0.90
N PRO A 244 -33.66 6.05 -1.36
CA PRO A 244 -34.65 6.92 -2.01
C PRO A 244 -34.86 6.53 -3.46
N LEU A 245 -35.23 5.27 -3.74
CA LEU A 245 -35.47 4.75 -5.10
C LEU A 245 -36.43 5.63 -5.90
N LYS A 246 -37.55 6.04 -5.29
CA LYS A 246 -38.54 6.88 -5.97
C LYS A 246 -37.97 8.23 -6.44
N GLU A 247 -37.09 8.84 -5.63
CA GLU A 247 -36.45 10.11 -5.96
C GLU A 247 -35.41 9.92 -7.06
N ILE A 248 -34.67 8.83 -7.00
CA ILE A 248 -33.68 8.47 -8.02
C ILE A 248 -34.36 8.24 -9.36
N TYR A 249 -35.39 7.40 -9.42
CA TYR A 249 -36.11 7.14 -10.68
C TYR A 249 -36.82 8.38 -11.24
N LYS A 250 -37.32 9.27 -10.39
CA LYS A 250 -37.89 10.54 -10.82
C LYS A 250 -36.87 11.52 -11.40
N SER A 251 -35.63 11.46 -10.94
CA SER A 251 -34.55 12.34 -11.38
C SER A 251 -33.81 11.84 -12.62
N GLN A 252 -34.04 10.61 -13.03
CA GLN A 252 -33.38 10.03 -14.20
C GLN A 252 -33.96 10.58 -15.50
N ILE A 253 -33.06 10.85 -16.46
CA ILE A 253 -33.38 11.15 -17.83
C ILE A 253 -33.28 9.88 -18.68
N LYS A 254 -34.02 9.79 -19.77
CA LYS A 254 -33.81 8.78 -20.79
C LYS A 254 -32.87 9.35 -21.84
N SER A 255 -31.82 8.64 -22.20
CA SER A 255 -30.83 9.05 -23.18
C SER A 255 -30.25 7.83 -23.89
N GLU A 256 -29.80 8.03 -25.12
CA GLU A 256 -29.00 7.04 -25.85
C GLU A 256 -27.61 6.86 -25.17
N ASN A 257 -27.08 7.95 -24.59
CA ASN A 257 -25.84 7.90 -23.85
C ASN A 257 -26.09 7.34 -22.42
N LYS A 258 -25.65 6.12 -22.19
CA LYS A 258 -25.81 5.43 -20.89
C LYS A 258 -24.52 5.29 -20.15
N VAL A 259 -24.58 5.32 -18.83
CA VAL A 259 -23.43 5.13 -17.96
C VAL A 259 -23.82 4.29 -16.74
N ILE A 260 -22.94 3.39 -16.34
CA ILE A 260 -23.10 2.62 -15.12
C ILE A 260 -22.49 3.42 -13.96
N LEU A 261 -23.29 3.75 -12.97
CA LEU A 261 -22.82 4.35 -11.72
C LEU A 261 -22.66 3.24 -10.69
N PHE A 262 -21.40 2.92 -10.35
CA PHE A 262 -21.10 1.95 -9.31
C PHE A 262 -21.40 2.56 -7.94
N ALA A 263 -22.57 2.22 -7.42
CA ALA A 263 -22.99 2.64 -6.08
C ALA A 263 -22.42 1.68 -5.04
N ASP A 264 -21.30 2.07 -4.44
CA ASP A 264 -20.60 1.24 -3.45
C ASP A 264 -21.34 1.13 -2.12
N THR A 265 -20.91 0.17 -1.30
CA THR A 265 -21.51 -0.14 -0.01
C THR A 265 -21.58 1.07 0.94
N PHE A 266 -20.55 1.95 0.92
CA PHE A 266 -20.48 3.06 1.87
C PHE A 266 -21.36 4.23 1.42
N ASN A 267 -21.31 4.60 0.16
CA ASN A 267 -22.17 5.66 -0.37
C ASN A 267 -23.66 5.30 -0.26
N ILE A 268 -24.04 4.05 -0.54
CA ILE A 268 -25.44 3.61 -0.38
C ILE A 268 -25.93 3.67 1.06
N ASN A 269 -25.07 3.31 2.02
CA ASN A 269 -25.53 3.05 3.38
C ASN A 269 -25.23 4.18 4.37
N PHE A 270 -24.28 5.07 4.06
CA PHE A 270 -23.87 6.14 4.96
C PHE A 270 -23.89 7.51 4.28
N GLU A 271 -23.55 7.61 2.99
CA GLU A 271 -23.35 8.88 2.28
C GLU A 271 -24.25 8.99 1.03
N ILE A 272 -25.54 8.70 1.20
CA ILE A 272 -26.51 8.63 0.10
C ILE A 272 -26.60 9.93 -0.73
N GLN A 273 -26.29 11.08 -0.11
CA GLN A 273 -26.29 12.36 -0.80
C GLN A 273 -25.23 12.42 -1.90
N ASN A 274 -24.05 11.78 -1.70
CA ASN A 274 -23.02 11.71 -2.72
C ASN A 274 -23.54 10.98 -3.96
N LEU A 275 -24.25 9.86 -3.76
CA LEU A 275 -24.89 9.13 -4.86
C LEU A 275 -25.93 9.98 -5.59
N MET A 276 -26.79 10.66 -4.84
CA MET A 276 -27.83 11.53 -5.42
C MET A 276 -27.24 12.68 -6.23
N TYR A 277 -26.19 13.33 -5.73
CA TYR A 277 -25.50 14.40 -6.47
C TYR A 277 -24.79 13.86 -7.71
N SER A 278 -24.18 12.69 -7.64
CA SER A 278 -23.53 12.05 -8.79
C SER A 278 -24.53 11.78 -9.92
N ILE A 279 -25.70 11.26 -9.58
CA ILE A 279 -26.79 11.05 -10.55
C ILE A 279 -27.22 12.39 -11.21
N LYS A 280 -27.43 13.42 -10.41
CA LYS A 280 -27.80 14.75 -10.93
C LYS A 280 -26.75 15.33 -11.86
N VAL A 281 -25.46 15.18 -11.52
CA VAL A 281 -24.36 15.63 -12.37
C VAL A 281 -24.34 14.88 -13.68
N LEU A 282 -24.38 13.55 -13.66
CA LEU A 282 -24.36 12.73 -14.86
C LEU A 282 -25.57 13.01 -15.77
N ASN A 283 -26.78 13.14 -15.19
CA ASN A 283 -27.98 13.51 -15.92
C ASN A 283 -27.84 14.90 -16.58
N LYS A 284 -27.22 15.88 -15.90
CA LYS A 284 -26.97 17.22 -16.46
C LYS A 284 -26.03 17.19 -17.66
N PHE A 285 -25.11 16.21 -17.69
CA PHE A 285 -24.23 15.96 -18.83
C PHE A 285 -24.90 15.08 -19.92
N GLY A 286 -26.19 14.78 -19.81
CA GLY A 286 -26.95 14.05 -20.82
C GLY A 286 -26.85 12.53 -20.75
N TYR A 287 -26.37 11.96 -19.64
CA TYR A 287 -26.28 10.52 -19.45
C TYR A 287 -27.49 9.96 -18.71
N GLU A 288 -28.06 8.86 -19.23
CA GLU A 288 -28.96 7.98 -18.48
C GLU A 288 -28.11 7.13 -17.52
N VAL A 289 -28.43 7.16 -16.22
CA VAL A 289 -27.62 6.51 -15.18
C VAL A 289 -28.22 5.15 -14.80
N ILE A 290 -27.46 4.09 -15.00
CA ILE A 290 -27.82 2.73 -14.58
C ILE A 290 -27.11 2.44 -13.24
N ILE A 291 -27.87 2.01 -12.25
CA ILE A 291 -27.34 1.67 -10.92
C ILE A 291 -27.49 0.17 -10.68
N PRO A 292 -26.40 -0.62 -10.81
CA PRO A 292 -26.44 -2.08 -10.77
C PRO A 292 -27.11 -2.69 -9.54
N SER A 293 -27.00 -2.01 -8.40
CA SER A 293 -27.50 -2.53 -7.15
C SER A 293 -29.04 -2.53 -7.01
N PHE A 294 -29.74 -1.89 -7.96
CA PHE A 294 -31.19 -1.63 -7.82
C PHE A 294 -32.02 -1.94 -9.07
N ASP A 295 -31.35 -2.11 -10.21
CA ASP A 295 -32.06 -2.24 -11.51
C ASP A 295 -32.54 -3.66 -11.80
N ASN A 296 -32.21 -4.65 -11.00
CA ASN A 296 -32.77 -5.99 -11.21
C ASN A 296 -32.74 -6.91 -10.01
N ASP A 297 -33.81 -7.62 -9.87
CA ASP A 297 -34.41 -8.44 -8.85
C ASP A 297 -33.57 -9.60 -8.30
N ASN A 298 -32.40 -9.89 -8.85
CA ASN A 298 -31.60 -11.06 -8.48
C ASN A 298 -30.44 -10.76 -7.53
N LEU A 299 -30.18 -9.50 -7.21
CA LEU A 299 -29.10 -9.15 -6.28
C LEU A 299 -29.67 -9.09 -4.84
N LYS A 300 -29.46 -10.15 -4.08
CA LYS A 300 -29.89 -10.24 -2.66
C LYS A 300 -29.30 -9.15 -1.77
N ARG A 301 -28.24 -8.48 -2.19
CA ARG A 301 -27.59 -7.34 -1.53
C ARG A 301 -26.85 -6.48 -2.54
N PRO A 302 -26.60 -5.19 -2.26
CA PRO A 302 -25.83 -4.30 -3.13
C PRO A 302 -24.49 -4.91 -3.54
N LEU A 303 -23.99 -4.51 -4.71
CA LEU A 303 -22.65 -4.83 -5.16
C LEU A 303 -21.62 -4.10 -4.28
N CYS A 304 -20.44 -4.68 -4.13
CA CYS A 304 -19.35 -4.11 -3.36
C CYS A 304 -18.06 -4.16 -4.19
N CYS A 305 -17.22 -3.14 -4.04
CA CYS A 305 -15.89 -3.11 -4.67
C CYS A 305 -14.88 -4.08 -4.03
N GLY A 306 -15.22 -4.74 -2.94
CA GLY A 306 -14.33 -5.67 -2.23
C GLY A 306 -13.23 -5.00 -1.40
N ARG A 307 -13.14 -3.67 -1.36
CA ARG A 307 -12.05 -2.94 -0.68
C ARG A 307 -11.87 -3.30 0.80
N THR A 308 -12.96 -3.50 1.54
CA THR A 308 -12.88 -3.93 2.94
C THR A 308 -12.19 -5.28 3.08
N TYR A 309 -12.51 -6.23 2.20
CA TYR A 309 -11.86 -7.53 2.18
C TYR A 309 -10.38 -7.43 1.81
N ILE A 310 -10.04 -6.65 0.78
CA ILE A 310 -8.65 -6.38 0.38
C ILE A 310 -7.85 -5.79 1.53
N SER A 311 -8.39 -4.79 2.23
CA SER A 311 -7.71 -4.13 3.35
C SER A 311 -7.38 -5.06 4.52
N TYR A 312 -8.10 -6.16 4.64
CA TYR A 312 -7.89 -7.18 5.67
C TYR A 312 -7.36 -8.51 5.11
N GLY A 313 -6.85 -8.54 3.88
CA GLY A 313 -6.23 -9.72 3.28
C GLY A 313 -7.20 -10.90 3.02
N GLN A 314 -8.51 -10.66 3.00
CA GLN A 314 -9.53 -11.66 2.65
C GLN A 314 -9.75 -11.68 1.14
N LEU A 315 -8.71 -12.05 0.39
CA LEU A 315 -8.65 -11.88 -1.06
C LEU A 315 -9.67 -12.74 -1.80
N ASP A 316 -9.92 -13.95 -1.34
CA ASP A 316 -10.94 -14.84 -1.91
C ASP A 316 -12.34 -14.17 -1.90
N LYS A 317 -12.69 -13.48 -0.78
CA LYS A 317 -13.96 -12.76 -0.68
C LYS A 317 -13.99 -11.50 -1.53
N ALA A 318 -12.86 -10.85 -1.71
CA ALA A 318 -12.75 -9.70 -2.61
C ALA A 318 -12.98 -10.13 -4.06
N GLU A 319 -12.44 -11.27 -4.46
CA GLU A 319 -12.66 -11.88 -5.77
C GLU A 319 -14.15 -12.26 -5.98
N GLU A 320 -14.80 -12.84 -4.95
CA GLU A 320 -16.25 -13.09 -5.01
C GLU A 320 -17.06 -11.82 -5.32
N GLU A 321 -16.72 -10.68 -4.69
CA GLU A 321 -17.42 -9.42 -4.97
C GLU A 321 -17.12 -8.89 -6.39
N LEU A 322 -15.88 -8.99 -6.84
CA LEU A 322 -15.52 -8.62 -8.21
C LEU A 322 -16.29 -9.48 -9.22
N ASN A 323 -16.32 -10.78 -9.03
CA ASN A 323 -17.04 -11.70 -9.91
C ASN A 323 -18.55 -11.43 -9.92
N ARG A 324 -19.15 -11.03 -8.82
CA ARG A 324 -20.56 -10.59 -8.79
C ARG A 324 -20.79 -9.36 -9.68
N PHE A 325 -19.88 -8.40 -9.65
CA PHE A 325 -19.98 -7.20 -10.49
C PHE A 325 -19.74 -7.53 -11.97
N VAL A 326 -18.70 -8.28 -12.29
CA VAL A 326 -18.41 -8.73 -13.66
C VAL A 326 -19.59 -9.52 -14.24
N ASN A 327 -20.14 -10.46 -13.49
CA ASN A 327 -21.30 -11.23 -13.92
C ASN A 327 -22.52 -10.34 -14.18
N TYR A 328 -22.73 -9.29 -13.36
CA TYR A 328 -23.80 -8.33 -13.62
C TYR A 328 -23.62 -7.63 -14.96
N ILE A 329 -22.41 -7.17 -15.28
CA ILE A 329 -22.07 -6.54 -16.56
C ILE A 329 -22.32 -7.50 -17.73
N LEU A 330 -21.83 -8.74 -17.60
CA LEU A 330 -21.93 -9.77 -18.64
C LEU A 330 -23.39 -10.16 -18.92
N VAL A 331 -24.18 -10.44 -17.89
CA VAL A 331 -25.58 -10.88 -18.03
C VAL A 331 -26.45 -9.79 -18.63
N ASN A 332 -26.19 -8.52 -18.35
CA ASN A 332 -26.97 -7.40 -18.87
C ASN A 332 -26.44 -6.85 -20.20
N GLY A 333 -25.36 -7.39 -20.75
CA GLY A 333 -24.81 -6.96 -22.03
C GLY A 333 -24.18 -5.56 -22.01
N TYR A 334 -23.63 -5.13 -20.85
CA TYR A 334 -23.10 -3.77 -20.65
C TYR A 334 -21.58 -3.66 -20.92
N TYR A 335 -21.07 -4.44 -21.88
CA TYR A 335 -19.61 -4.58 -22.14
C TYR A 335 -18.91 -3.26 -22.48
N ASP A 336 -19.59 -2.40 -23.26
CA ASP A 336 -19.02 -1.16 -23.80
C ASP A 336 -19.51 0.09 -23.03
N MET A 337 -20.27 -0.10 -21.94
CA MET A 337 -20.75 1.03 -21.18
C MET A 337 -19.65 1.60 -20.27
N PRO A 338 -19.47 2.93 -20.23
CA PRO A 338 -18.59 3.55 -19.24
C PRO A 338 -19.07 3.25 -17.81
N ILE A 339 -18.12 2.97 -16.93
CA ILE A 339 -18.38 2.73 -15.52
C ILE A 339 -17.80 3.90 -14.72
N VAL A 340 -18.63 4.53 -13.91
CA VAL A 340 -18.24 5.63 -13.02
C VAL A 340 -18.32 5.16 -11.58
N GLY A 341 -17.21 5.33 -10.83
CA GLY A 341 -17.17 5.18 -9.37
C GLY A 341 -17.31 6.54 -8.68
N ILE A 342 -17.81 6.54 -7.46
CA ILE A 342 -17.92 7.74 -6.62
C ILE A 342 -16.68 7.91 -5.74
N GLU A 343 -15.93 6.83 -5.52
CA GLU A 343 -14.71 6.78 -4.68
C GLU A 343 -13.47 6.43 -5.49
#